data_e9fc085e104483dfd9df8101791f8e30
#
_entry.id   e9fc085e104483dfd9df8101791f8e30
#
_cell.length_a   1.000
_cell.length_b   1.000
_cell.length_c   1.000
_cell.angle_alpha   90.00
_cell.angle_beta   90.00
_cell.angle_gamma   90.00
#
_symmetry.space_group_name_H-M   'P 1'
#
loop_
_entity.id
_entity.type
_entity.pdbx_description
1 polymer ?
#
loop_
_entity_poly.entity_id
_entity_poly.type
_entity_poly.pdbx_seq_one_letter_code
_entity_poly.pdbx_strand_id
1 'polypeptide(L)'
;MKQILLSIIFICALSIQAGHHEKADDAKSVVKQAYATFASGDTEAWAALHADDLIFTVFGDIPTSGKHVGPSAVIKNVFEPIAVHWPNFNIQHKAIYSEGNMVFVHSDMTADGLDTETLHMFRVEGGIIQSFTAFDDTGSMAAAVVK
;
A
#
# COMPACT_ATOMS: atom_id res chain seq x y z
N MET A 1 -31.31 -28.82 -49.96
CA MET A 1 -32.05 -28.41 -48.76
C MET A 1 -31.17 -28.52 -47.54
N LYS A 2 -30.99 -27.36 -46.87
CA LYS A 2 -30.70 -27.17 -45.45
C LYS A 2 -29.54 -27.91 -44.82
N GLN A 3 -28.46 -27.18 -44.54
CA GLN A 3 -27.89 -27.10 -43.22
C GLN A 3 -27.00 -25.85 -43.16
N ILE A 4 -27.55 -24.81 -42.60
CA ILE A 4 -26.85 -23.62 -42.09
C ILE A 4 -27.26 -23.53 -40.61
N LEU A 5 -26.34 -23.24 -39.78
CA LEU A 5 -26.32 -22.79 -38.38
C LEU A 5 -25.65 -23.76 -37.42
N LEU A 6 -24.44 -23.43 -37.04
CA LEU A 6 -24.05 -23.29 -35.63
C LEU A 6 -22.55 -22.90 -35.56
N SER A 7 -22.25 -21.64 -35.56
CA SER A 7 -20.89 -21.19 -35.17
C SER A 7 -20.92 -19.68 -34.83
N ILE A 8 -21.61 -19.32 -33.77
CA ILE A 8 -21.39 -18.03 -33.11
C ILE A 8 -21.79 -18.24 -31.66
N ILE A 9 -20.87 -18.42 -30.78
CA ILE A 9 -20.84 -18.07 -29.36
C ILE A 9 -19.53 -18.62 -28.75
N PHE A 10 -18.42 -17.94 -28.90
CA PHE A 10 -17.23 -18.14 -28.03
C PHE A 10 -16.21 -17.01 -28.17
N ILE A 11 -16.63 -15.74 -28.05
CA ILE A 11 -15.70 -14.61 -28.07
C ILE A 11 -16.04 -13.56 -27.00
N CYS A 12 -16.58 -13.92 -25.87
CA CYS A 12 -16.86 -12.90 -24.85
C CYS A 12 -16.20 -13.10 -23.49
N ALA A 13 -15.40 -14.14 -23.30
CA ALA A 13 -14.80 -14.44 -21.99
C ALA A 13 -13.36 -13.98 -21.81
N LEU A 14 -12.62 -13.64 -22.89
CA LEU A 14 -11.21 -13.25 -22.77
C LEU A 14 -10.95 -11.77 -22.44
N SER A 15 -11.91 -10.89 -22.72
CA SER A 15 -11.69 -9.44 -22.53
C SER A 15 -11.83 -8.97 -21.09
N ILE A 16 -12.55 -9.70 -20.24
CA ILE A 16 -12.75 -9.31 -18.83
C ILE A 16 -11.52 -9.65 -17.99
N GLN A 17 -10.85 -10.76 -18.29
CA GLN A 17 -9.67 -11.21 -17.54
C GLN A 17 -8.42 -10.36 -17.85
N ALA A 18 -8.22 -9.93 -19.09
CA ALA A 18 -7.10 -9.09 -19.47
C ALA A 18 -7.16 -7.70 -18.80
N GLY A 19 -8.33 -7.04 -18.78
CA GLY A 19 -8.50 -5.75 -18.13
C GLY A 19 -8.37 -5.79 -16.60
N HIS A 20 -8.63 -6.93 -15.97
CA HIS A 20 -8.45 -7.11 -14.52
C HIS A 20 -6.99 -7.28 -14.14
N HIS A 21 -6.24 -7.97 -14.97
CA HIS A 21 -4.80 -8.21 -14.76
C HIS A 21 -3.96 -6.94 -14.99
N GLU A 22 -4.28 -6.16 -16.01
CA GLU A 22 -3.62 -4.88 -16.31
C GLU A 22 -3.83 -3.86 -15.17
N LYS A 23 -5.05 -3.71 -14.66
CA LYS A 23 -5.34 -2.83 -13.52
C LYS A 23 -4.64 -3.24 -12.23
N ALA A 24 -4.46 -4.53 -11.99
CA ALA A 24 -3.78 -5.06 -10.82
C ALA A 24 -2.26 -4.80 -10.88
N ASP A 25 -1.65 -4.89 -12.06
CA ASP A 25 -0.24 -4.59 -12.27
C ASP A 25 0.04 -3.08 -12.17
N ASP A 26 -0.86 -2.24 -12.67
CA ASP A 26 -0.81 -0.78 -12.49
C ASP A 26 -0.89 -0.40 -11.00
N ALA A 27 -1.80 -0.99 -10.25
CA ALA A 27 -1.93 -0.74 -8.81
C ALA A 27 -0.67 -1.13 -8.03
N LYS A 28 -0.06 -2.29 -8.33
CA LYS A 28 1.22 -2.69 -7.74
C LYS A 28 2.35 -1.72 -8.06
N SER A 29 2.39 -1.20 -9.29
CA SER A 29 3.42 -0.25 -9.72
C SER A 29 3.35 1.03 -8.90
N VAL A 30 2.16 1.60 -8.72
CA VAL A 30 1.95 2.81 -7.89
C VAL A 30 2.37 2.57 -6.44
N VAL A 31 1.99 1.44 -5.85
CA VAL A 31 2.38 1.09 -4.47
C VAL A 31 3.89 0.96 -4.32
N LYS A 32 4.58 0.32 -5.29
CA LYS A 32 6.05 0.25 -5.28
C LYS A 32 6.70 1.64 -5.34
N GLN A 33 6.15 2.56 -6.14
CA GLN A 33 6.62 3.94 -6.20
C GLN A 33 6.42 4.66 -4.85
N ALA A 34 5.28 4.47 -4.18
CA ALA A 34 5.03 5.05 -2.87
C ALA A 34 6.06 4.60 -1.82
N TYR A 35 6.43 3.33 -1.81
CA TYR A 35 7.51 2.86 -0.93
C TYR A 35 8.88 3.44 -1.32
N ALA A 36 9.18 3.53 -2.61
CA ALA A 36 10.46 4.10 -3.07
C ALA A 36 10.61 5.57 -2.69
N THR A 37 9.55 6.38 -2.83
CA THR A 37 9.54 7.79 -2.42
C THR A 37 9.58 7.95 -0.91
N PHE A 38 8.91 7.09 -0.15
CA PHE A 38 9.04 7.04 1.32
C PHE A 38 10.50 6.74 1.73
N ALA A 39 11.11 5.70 1.17
CA ALA A 39 12.48 5.30 1.50
C ALA A 39 13.53 6.36 1.13
N SER A 40 13.30 7.14 0.07
CA SER A 40 14.17 8.25 -0.33
C SER A 40 13.92 9.54 0.47
N GLY A 41 12.86 9.61 1.28
CA GLY A 41 12.45 10.82 1.98
C GLY A 41 11.82 11.89 1.07
N ASP A 42 11.46 11.55 -0.17
CA ASP A 42 10.81 12.46 -1.12
C ASP A 42 9.30 12.55 -0.81
N THR A 43 8.98 13.40 0.16
CA THR A 43 7.61 13.57 0.63
C THR A 43 6.70 14.26 -0.39
N GLU A 44 7.23 15.08 -1.29
CA GLU A 44 6.46 15.71 -2.35
C GLU A 44 6.05 14.68 -3.42
N ALA A 45 7.00 13.89 -3.91
CA ALA A 45 6.70 12.81 -4.85
C ALA A 45 5.80 11.74 -4.20
N TRP A 46 5.98 11.45 -2.91
CA TRP A 46 5.09 10.55 -2.17
C TRP A 46 3.66 11.11 -2.14
N ALA A 47 3.48 12.37 -1.78
CA ALA A 47 2.16 13.01 -1.71
C ALA A 47 1.44 12.98 -3.07
N ALA A 48 2.17 13.20 -4.18
CA ALA A 48 1.60 13.18 -5.53
C ALA A 48 1.03 11.82 -5.98
N LEU A 49 1.39 10.71 -5.31
CA LEU A 49 0.84 9.37 -5.56
C LEU A 49 -0.46 9.10 -4.79
N HIS A 50 -0.89 10.02 -3.93
CA HIS A 50 -2.01 9.82 -3.00
C HIS A 50 -3.13 10.83 -3.24
N ALA A 51 -4.37 10.43 -2.96
CA ALA A 51 -5.51 11.34 -3.04
C ALA A 51 -5.43 12.43 -1.96
N ASP A 52 -5.97 13.62 -2.26
CA ASP A 52 -6.03 14.73 -1.30
C ASP A 52 -6.81 14.35 -0.03
N ASP A 53 -7.78 13.47 -0.15
CA ASP A 53 -8.60 12.90 0.94
C ASP A 53 -8.16 11.48 1.34
N LEU A 54 -6.90 11.11 1.06
CA LEU A 54 -6.31 9.83 1.48
C LEU A 54 -6.74 9.46 2.91
N ILE A 55 -7.19 8.23 3.08
CA ILE A 55 -7.42 7.66 4.42
C ILE A 55 -6.25 6.75 4.78
N PHE A 56 -5.45 7.17 5.76
CA PHE A 56 -4.30 6.43 6.24
C PHE A 56 -4.54 5.98 7.69
N THR A 57 -4.58 4.66 7.91
CA THR A 57 -4.93 4.08 9.22
C THR A 57 -3.77 3.27 9.77
N VAL A 58 -3.36 3.58 10.99
CA VAL A 58 -2.41 2.80 11.80
C VAL A 58 -3.11 2.41 13.09
N PHE A 59 -3.23 1.11 13.34
CA PHE A 59 -3.87 0.60 14.55
C PHE A 59 -2.94 0.67 15.77
N GLY A 60 -3.53 0.42 16.98
CA GLY A 60 -2.78 0.32 18.23
C GLY A 60 -2.70 1.61 19.02
N ASP A 61 -1.71 1.68 19.91
CA ASP A 61 -1.42 2.81 20.79
C ASP A 61 0.09 3.11 20.77
N ILE A 62 0.56 3.55 19.61
CA ILE A 62 1.95 3.95 19.34
C ILE A 62 1.96 5.37 18.78
N PRO A 63 3.12 6.06 18.73
CA PRO A 63 3.21 7.47 18.27
C PRO A 63 2.57 7.76 16.92
N THR A 64 2.45 6.76 16.03
CA THR A 64 1.86 6.88 14.69
C THR A 64 0.41 6.46 14.61
N SER A 65 -0.18 5.93 15.69
CA SER A 65 -1.55 5.37 15.68
C SER A 65 -2.61 6.42 15.37
N GLY A 66 -3.62 6.01 14.64
CA GLY A 66 -4.77 6.84 14.32
C GLY A 66 -5.25 6.71 12.88
N LYS A 67 -6.25 7.52 12.56
CA LYS A 67 -6.74 7.74 11.21
C LYS A 67 -6.32 9.14 10.77
N HIS A 68 -5.42 9.19 9.78
CA HIS A 68 -4.89 10.43 9.22
C HIS A 68 -5.54 10.68 7.86
N VAL A 69 -5.97 11.92 7.61
CA VAL A 69 -6.66 12.29 6.37
C VAL A 69 -5.78 13.23 5.56
N GLY A 70 -5.47 12.84 4.34
CA GLY A 70 -4.64 13.57 3.40
C GLY A 70 -3.13 13.40 3.61
N PRO A 71 -2.33 13.59 2.54
CA PRO A 71 -0.89 13.38 2.57
C PRO A 71 -0.15 14.19 3.63
N SER A 72 -0.49 15.46 3.81
CA SER A 72 0.17 16.34 4.78
C SER A 72 0.01 15.85 6.23
N ALA A 73 -1.16 15.30 6.58
CA ALA A 73 -1.39 14.74 7.90
C ALA A 73 -0.55 13.46 8.13
N VAL A 74 -0.37 12.63 7.10
CA VAL A 74 0.48 11.43 7.17
C VAL A 74 1.95 11.81 7.35
N ILE A 75 2.45 12.76 6.58
CA ILE A 75 3.84 13.22 6.69
C ILE A 75 4.11 13.71 8.14
N LYS A 76 3.23 14.55 8.66
CA LYS A 76 3.39 15.13 10.00
C LYS A 76 3.19 14.13 11.15
N ASN A 77 2.17 13.27 11.05
CA ASN A 77 1.74 12.44 12.18
C ASN A 77 2.22 10.98 12.09
N VAL A 78 2.82 10.58 10.96
CA VAL A 78 3.36 9.23 10.77
C VAL A 78 4.84 9.29 10.42
N PHE A 79 5.25 9.97 9.33
CA PHE A 79 6.64 9.93 8.86
C PHE A 79 7.60 10.65 9.82
N GLU A 80 7.24 11.84 10.30
CA GLU A 80 8.06 12.56 11.28
C GLU A 80 8.22 11.75 12.59
N PRO A 81 7.13 11.20 13.21
CA PRO A 81 7.27 10.32 14.36
C PRO A 81 8.09 9.05 14.10
N ILE A 82 7.98 8.42 12.92
CA ILE A 82 8.82 7.27 12.57
C ILE A 82 10.30 7.65 12.65
N ALA A 83 10.69 8.76 12.04
CA ALA A 83 12.07 9.22 12.02
C ALA A 83 12.61 9.53 13.43
N VAL A 84 11.74 9.96 14.36
CA VAL A 84 12.12 10.30 15.74
C VAL A 84 12.17 9.06 16.64
N HIS A 85 11.16 8.20 16.56
CA HIS A 85 10.94 7.12 17.53
C HIS A 85 11.55 5.78 17.14
N TRP A 86 11.84 5.57 15.86
CA TRP A 86 12.43 4.32 15.34
C TRP A 86 13.62 4.63 14.42
N PRO A 87 14.80 4.99 14.99
CA PRO A 87 16.02 5.24 14.20
C PRO A 87 16.36 4.04 13.30
N ASN A 88 16.88 4.31 12.10
CA ASN A 88 17.19 3.31 11.08
C ASN A 88 15.99 2.48 10.62
N PHE A 89 14.78 3.06 10.68
CA PHE A 89 13.56 2.40 10.21
C PHE A 89 13.66 1.98 8.74
N ASN A 90 13.34 0.72 8.48
CA ASN A 90 13.38 0.16 7.14
C ASN A 90 12.26 -0.87 6.93
N ILE A 91 11.74 -0.91 5.70
CA ILE A 91 10.75 -1.90 5.25
C ILE A 91 11.34 -2.65 4.06
N GLN A 92 11.42 -3.98 4.18
CA GLN A 92 11.87 -4.86 3.11
C GLN A 92 10.75 -5.79 2.68
N HIS A 93 10.31 -5.66 1.42
CA HIS A 93 9.19 -6.44 0.91
C HIS A 93 9.54 -7.91 0.75
N LYS A 94 8.73 -8.80 1.31
CA LYS A 94 8.75 -10.26 1.13
C LYS A 94 7.85 -10.66 -0.03
N ALA A 95 6.64 -10.09 -0.10
CA ALA A 95 5.66 -10.40 -1.14
C ALA A 95 4.69 -9.23 -1.37
N ILE A 96 4.24 -9.07 -2.62
CA ILE A 96 3.23 -8.11 -3.01
C ILE A 96 2.14 -8.85 -3.78
N TYR A 97 0.93 -8.81 -3.26
CA TYR A 97 -0.27 -9.41 -3.85
C TYR A 97 -1.21 -8.32 -4.32
N SER A 98 -2.02 -8.58 -5.35
CA SER A 98 -3.08 -7.67 -5.77
C SER A 98 -4.30 -8.43 -6.26
N GLU A 99 -5.45 -7.84 -5.97
CA GLU A 99 -6.75 -8.29 -6.50
C GLU A 99 -7.57 -7.04 -6.87
N GLY A 100 -7.82 -6.87 -8.16
CA GLY A 100 -8.45 -5.65 -8.67
C GLY A 100 -7.65 -4.40 -8.33
N ASN A 101 -8.26 -3.50 -7.56
CA ASN A 101 -7.65 -2.25 -7.10
C ASN A 101 -7.06 -2.34 -5.69
N MET A 102 -7.05 -3.52 -5.10
CA MET A 102 -6.45 -3.76 -3.76
C MET A 102 -5.05 -4.32 -3.91
N VAL A 103 -4.12 -3.80 -3.12
CA VAL A 103 -2.74 -4.29 -3.03
C VAL A 103 -2.39 -4.57 -1.57
N PHE A 104 -1.78 -5.73 -1.34
CA PHE A 104 -1.33 -6.19 -0.04
C PHE A 104 0.18 -6.41 -0.09
N VAL A 105 0.89 -5.80 0.83
CA VAL A 105 2.36 -5.87 0.91
C VAL A 105 2.77 -6.49 2.22
N HIS A 106 3.32 -7.69 2.18
CA HIS A 106 3.93 -8.36 3.30
C HIS A 106 5.42 -8.00 3.34
N SER A 107 5.91 -7.54 4.47
CA SER A 107 7.27 -7.01 4.61
C SER A 107 7.89 -7.37 5.95
N ASP A 108 9.22 -7.47 5.98
CA ASP A 108 9.99 -7.28 7.20
C ASP A 108 10.03 -5.78 7.53
N MET A 109 9.91 -5.44 8.80
CA MET A 109 9.98 -4.09 9.34
C MET A 109 11.01 -4.06 10.45
N THR A 110 12.06 -3.26 10.27
CA THR A 110 13.21 -3.19 11.17
C THR A 110 13.54 -1.75 11.55
N ALA A 111 14.11 -1.58 12.74
CA ALA A 111 14.72 -0.35 13.23
C ALA A 111 15.67 -0.70 14.37
N ASP A 112 16.30 0.30 15.00
CA ASP A 112 17.07 0.05 16.20
C ASP A 112 16.18 -0.54 17.30
N GLY A 113 16.43 -1.79 17.68
CA GLY A 113 15.62 -2.52 18.65
C GLY A 113 14.29 -3.07 18.14
N LEU A 114 14.01 -2.96 16.85
CA LEU A 114 12.81 -3.51 16.20
C LEU A 114 13.20 -4.51 15.11
N ASP A 115 12.61 -5.70 15.16
CA ASP A 115 12.68 -6.73 14.12
C ASP A 115 11.35 -7.50 14.13
N THR A 116 10.50 -7.22 13.16
CA THR A 116 9.14 -7.78 13.08
C THR A 116 8.63 -7.79 11.64
N GLU A 117 7.40 -8.23 11.46
CA GLU A 117 6.71 -8.23 10.16
C GLU A 117 5.49 -7.31 10.17
N THR A 118 5.12 -6.85 8.99
CA THR A 118 3.91 -6.06 8.78
C THR A 118 3.17 -6.49 7.53
N LEU A 119 1.85 -6.30 7.52
CA LEU A 119 1.01 -6.38 6.33
C LEU A 119 0.37 -5.02 6.09
N HIS A 120 0.67 -4.41 4.96
CA HIS A 120 0.05 -3.17 4.52
C HIS A 120 -0.98 -3.45 3.43
N MET A 121 -2.13 -2.79 3.54
CA MET A 121 -3.22 -2.88 2.57
C MET A 121 -3.47 -1.50 1.93
N PHE A 122 -3.50 -1.49 0.60
CA PHE A 122 -3.74 -0.28 -0.19
C PHE A 122 -4.98 -0.45 -1.07
N ARG A 123 -5.71 0.64 -1.31
CA ARG A 123 -6.68 0.75 -2.37
C ARG A 123 -6.21 1.82 -3.37
N VAL A 124 -6.12 1.44 -4.64
CA VAL A 124 -5.64 2.30 -5.73
C VAL A 124 -6.74 2.48 -6.76
N GLU A 125 -7.05 3.70 -7.15
CA GLU A 125 -8.03 4.01 -8.20
C GLU A 125 -7.44 5.04 -9.16
N GLY A 126 -7.49 4.74 -10.46
CA GLY A 126 -6.97 5.66 -11.48
C GLY A 126 -5.49 6.01 -11.32
N GLY A 127 -4.67 5.11 -10.80
CA GLY A 127 -3.24 5.35 -10.55
C GLY A 127 -2.94 6.18 -9.29
N ILE A 128 -3.93 6.42 -8.42
CA ILE A 128 -3.82 7.20 -7.19
C ILE A 128 -4.22 6.34 -5.99
N ILE A 129 -3.41 6.34 -4.93
CA ILE A 129 -3.70 5.62 -3.68
C ILE A 129 -4.77 6.39 -2.91
N GLN A 130 -5.91 5.72 -2.68
CA GLN A 130 -7.07 6.27 -1.97
C GLN A 130 -7.06 5.95 -0.49
N SER A 131 -6.53 4.79 -0.13
CA SER A 131 -6.43 4.39 1.27
C SER A 131 -5.22 3.50 1.52
N PHE A 132 -4.76 3.55 2.77
CA PHE A 132 -3.73 2.71 3.34
C PHE A 132 -4.17 2.23 4.72
N THR A 133 -3.87 0.99 5.04
CA THR A 133 -4.05 0.43 6.38
C THR A 133 -2.83 -0.40 6.75
N ALA A 134 -2.21 -0.08 7.88
CA ALA A 134 -1.11 -0.85 8.45
C ALA A 134 -1.67 -1.87 9.47
N PHE A 135 -1.27 -3.13 9.31
CA PHE A 135 -1.48 -4.21 10.27
C PHE A 135 -0.12 -4.57 10.86
N ASP A 136 0.37 -3.68 11.71
CA ASP A 136 1.70 -3.76 12.32
C ASP A 136 1.67 -4.56 13.62
N ASP A 137 2.79 -5.17 13.96
CA ASP A 137 3.03 -5.63 15.33
C ASP A 137 3.31 -4.43 16.23
N THR A 138 2.23 -3.79 16.66
CA THR A 138 2.30 -2.57 17.49
C THR A 138 2.87 -2.84 18.88
N GLY A 139 2.84 -4.09 19.35
CA GLY A 139 3.48 -4.50 20.60
C GLY A 139 5.00 -4.39 20.51
N SER A 140 5.60 -4.97 19.47
CA SER A 140 7.03 -4.88 19.20
C SER A 140 7.45 -3.44 18.90
N MET A 141 6.66 -2.70 18.10
CA MET A 141 6.92 -1.29 17.81
C MET A 141 6.93 -0.44 19.09
N ALA A 142 5.94 -0.62 19.99
CA ALA A 142 5.87 0.11 21.26
C ALA A 142 7.07 -0.17 22.16
N ALA A 143 7.54 -1.42 22.19
CA ALA A 143 8.71 -1.82 22.98
C ALA A 143 10.03 -1.20 22.47
N ALA A 144 10.12 -0.92 21.16
CA ALA A 144 11.29 -0.39 20.48
C ALA A 144 11.31 1.16 20.39
N VAL A 145 10.28 1.85 20.90
CA VAL A 145 10.22 3.33 20.87
C VAL A 145 11.39 3.92 21.65
N VAL A 146 12.22 4.72 20.95
CA VAL A 146 13.21 5.56 21.65
C VAL A 146 12.54 6.81 22.21
N LYS A 147 12.99 7.23 23.42
CA LYS A 147 12.41 8.37 24.15
C LYS A 147 13.17 9.66 23.87
#